data_221a7c5b8c8d8f781891b4de363d9f14
#
_entry.id   221a7c5b8c8d8f781891b4de363d9f14
#
_cell.length_a   1.000
_cell.length_b   1.000
_cell.length_c   1.000
_cell.angle_alpha   90.00
_cell.angle_beta   90.00
_cell.angle_gamma   90.00
#
_symmetry.space_group_name_H-M   'P 1'
#
loop_
_entity.id
_entity.type
_entity.pdbx_description
1 polymer ?
#
loop_
_entity_poly.entity_id
_entity_poly.type
_entity_poly.pdbx_seq_one_letter_code
_entity_poly.pdbx_strand_id
1 'polypeptide(L)'
;MKRALIVTPYLDHLGGGERYMLEAASVIESAGYELHFAWDNLEQISKLTNLLDIKLKNTQLDTSIMPLYSQGSPLAMFKATREYDLVLYLSDGSIPLLGAKANIIHMQVPFHNVGGGKFATQLKLKRVNRIIVNSNFTKSVIDQEYRTNSLVIYPPVTPIKTRAKEKLILSVGRFEPTVNIKKQDILIQ
;
A
#
# COMPACT_ATOMS: atom_id res chain seq x y z
N MET A 1 21.24 10.26 7.32
CA MET A 1 20.71 9.26 6.40
C MET A 1 19.36 9.75 5.92
N LYS A 2 18.93 9.43 4.69
CA LYS A 2 17.58 9.77 4.22
C LYS A 2 16.57 8.87 4.90
N ARG A 3 15.42 9.40 5.32
CA ARG A 3 14.37 8.66 6.02
C ARG A 3 13.14 8.49 5.14
N ALA A 4 12.62 7.27 5.07
CA ALA A 4 11.38 6.96 4.36
C ALA A 4 10.32 6.42 5.33
N LEU A 5 9.10 6.91 5.20
CA LEU A 5 7.94 6.44 5.96
C LEU A 5 7.04 5.61 5.06
N ILE A 6 6.73 4.41 5.50
CA ILE A 6 5.76 3.51 4.87
C ILE A 6 4.47 3.57 5.68
N VAL A 7 3.40 4.03 5.05
CA VAL A 7 2.08 4.14 5.67
C VAL A 7 1.14 3.15 5.02
N THR A 8 0.76 2.13 5.78
CA THR A 8 -0.21 1.12 5.36
C THR A 8 -1.06 0.69 6.55
N PRO A 9 -2.40 0.63 6.42
CA PRO A 9 -3.27 0.24 7.52
C PRO A 9 -3.40 -1.28 7.68
N TYR A 10 -2.74 -2.07 6.84
CA TYR A 10 -2.93 -3.51 6.73
C TYR A 10 -1.59 -4.26 6.82
N LEU A 11 -1.03 -4.41 8.02
CA LEU A 11 0.13 -5.29 8.27
C LEU A 11 -0.21 -6.43 9.24
N ASP A 12 -1.48 -6.58 9.55
CA ASP A 12 -2.01 -7.62 10.43
C ASP A 12 -2.44 -8.89 9.67
N HIS A 13 -2.52 -8.82 8.34
CA HIS A 13 -2.95 -9.93 7.48
C HIS A 13 -1.87 -10.26 6.43
N LEU A 14 -1.88 -11.50 5.96
CA LEU A 14 -1.06 -11.92 4.84
C LEU A 14 -1.85 -11.82 3.54
N GLY A 15 -1.60 -10.80 2.75
CA GLY A 15 -2.29 -10.56 1.48
C GLY A 15 -1.38 -9.99 0.40
N GLY A 16 -1.93 -9.80 -0.80
CA GLY A 16 -1.20 -9.24 -1.93
C GLY A 16 -0.83 -7.77 -1.75
N GLY A 17 -1.65 -7.04 -0.99
CA GLY A 17 -1.41 -5.63 -0.67
C GLY A 17 -0.23 -5.43 0.23
N GLU A 18 -0.16 -6.19 1.30
CA GLU A 18 0.93 -6.19 2.27
C GLU A 18 2.25 -6.60 1.60
N ARG A 19 2.21 -7.66 0.78
CA ARG A 19 3.37 -8.05 -0.02
C ARG A 19 3.87 -6.91 -0.89
N TYR A 20 2.97 -6.23 -1.61
CA TYR A 20 3.35 -5.12 -2.49
C TYR A 20 4.05 -4.01 -1.70
N MET A 21 3.49 -3.61 -0.55
CA MET A 21 4.05 -2.54 0.28
C MET A 21 5.41 -2.92 0.89
N LEU A 22 5.57 -4.17 1.32
CA LEU A 22 6.84 -4.67 1.89
C LEU A 22 7.93 -4.82 0.82
N GLU A 23 7.58 -5.28 -0.39
CA GLU A 23 8.51 -5.32 -1.53
C GLU A 23 8.94 -3.90 -1.94
N ALA A 24 8.00 -2.95 -2.00
CA ALA A 24 8.32 -1.56 -2.27
C ALA A 24 9.23 -0.95 -1.18
N ALA A 25 8.99 -1.28 0.09
CA ALA A 25 9.84 -0.88 1.20
C ALA A 25 11.27 -1.43 1.05
N SER A 26 11.43 -2.70 0.66
CA SER A 26 12.75 -3.31 0.42
C SER A 26 13.53 -2.59 -0.70
N VAL A 27 12.84 -2.17 -1.75
CA VAL A 27 13.46 -1.38 -2.84
C VAL A 27 13.89 0.01 -2.32
N ILE A 28 13.05 0.67 -1.53
CA ILE A 28 13.35 1.98 -0.93
C ILE A 28 14.56 1.87 0.01
N GLU A 29 14.62 0.82 0.85
CA GLU A 29 15.79 0.57 1.71
C GLU A 29 17.06 0.35 0.89
N SER A 30 16.96 -0.43 -0.19
CA SER A 30 18.08 -0.69 -1.11
C SER A 30 18.57 0.58 -1.81
N ALA A 31 17.71 1.58 -1.96
CA ALA A 31 18.07 2.92 -2.45
C ALA A 31 18.73 3.83 -1.38
N GLY A 32 19.01 3.30 -0.19
CA GLY A 32 19.77 3.98 0.87
C GLY A 32 18.91 4.79 1.84
N TYR A 33 17.63 4.49 1.93
CA TYR A 33 16.75 5.09 2.94
C TYR A 33 16.70 4.23 4.21
N GLU A 34 16.65 4.90 5.36
CA GLU A 34 16.23 4.31 6.62
C GLU A 34 14.72 4.18 6.63
N LEU A 35 14.20 2.97 6.89
CA LEU A 35 12.78 2.69 6.85
C LEU A 35 12.10 2.92 8.20
N HIS A 36 11.00 3.64 8.17
CA HIS A 36 10.06 3.78 9.26
C HIS A 36 8.68 3.28 8.79
N PHE A 37 8.04 2.46 9.61
CA PHE A 37 6.67 2.03 9.35
C PHE A 37 5.71 2.72 10.31
N ALA A 38 4.64 3.27 9.77
CA ALA A 38 3.50 3.73 10.55
C ALA A 38 2.74 2.51 11.10
N TRP A 39 3.35 1.83 12.08
CA TRP A 39 2.86 0.59 12.68
C TRP A 39 3.32 0.50 14.14
N ASP A 40 2.68 -0.37 14.94
CA ASP A 40 2.96 -0.51 16.37
C ASP A 40 3.60 -1.85 16.76
N ASN A 41 3.71 -2.78 15.82
CA ASN A 41 4.18 -4.13 16.11
C ASN A 41 5.27 -4.58 15.12
N LEU A 42 6.54 -4.52 15.57
CA LEU A 42 7.69 -4.93 14.77
C LEU A 42 7.72 -6.44 14.52
N GLU A 43 7.20 -7.25 15.45
CA GLU A 43 7.14 -8.70 15.31
C GLU A 43 6.22 -9.11 14.16
N GLN A 44 5.10 -8.42 13.96
CA GLN A 44 4.23 -8.66 12.81
C GLN A 44 4.93 -8.37 11.49
N ILE A 45 5.66 -7.26 11.38
CA ILE A 45 6.45 -6.94 10.18
C ILE A 45 7.48 -8.05 9.94
N SER A 46 8.22 -8.46 10.97
CA SER A 46 9.22 -9.51 10.88
C SER A 46 8.62 -10.85 10.46
N LYS A 47 7.45 -11.20 11.00
CA LYS A 47 6.72 -12.41 10.62
C LYS A 47 6.29 -12.38 9.15
N LEU A 48 5.73 -11.28 8.67
CA LEU A 48 5.29 -11.12 7.29
C LEU A 48 6.48 -11.18 6.33
N THR A 49 7.56 -10.45 6.62
CA THR A 49 8.76 -10.44 5.78
C THR A 49 9.40 -11.82 5.67
N ASN A 50 9.46 -12.58 6.77
CA ASN A 50 9.95 -13.96 6.77
C ASN A 50 9.05 -14.88 5.93
N LEU A 51 7.73 -14.79 6.07
CA LEU A 51 6.77 -15.61 5.30
C LEU A 51 6.82 -15.30 3.79
N LEU A 52 7.13 -14.06 3.44
CA LEU A 52 7.19 -13.59 2.06
C LEU A 52 8.58 -13.67 1.43
N ASP A 53 9.60 -14.09 2.20
CA ASP A 53 11.03 -14.08 1.82
C ASP A 53 11.52 -12.68 1.39
N ILE A 54 11.05 -11.65 2.09
CA ILE A 54 11.46 -10.26 1.89
C ILE A 54 12.50 -9.88 2.94
N LYS A 55 13.61 -9.29 2.51
CA LYS A 55 14.69 -8.88 3.42
C LYS A 55 14.63 -7.39 3.67
N LEU A 56 14.39 -7.02 4.92
CA LEU A 56 14.55 -5.66 5.45
C LEU A 56 15.68 -5.69 6.49
N LYS A 57 16.60 -4.72 6.42
CA LYS A 57 17.80 -4.69 7.28
C LYS A 57 17.56 -3.92 8.57
N ASN A 58 16.99 -2.72 8.46
CA ASN A 58 16.82 -1.78 9.56
C ASN A 58 15.42 -1.18 9.53
N THR A 59 14.46 -1.85 10.14
CA THR A 59 13.09 -1.38 10.24
C THR A 59 12.86 -0.69 11.57
N GLN A 60 12.34 0.53 11.54
CA GLN A 60 11.90 1.27 12.71
C GLN A 60 10.37 1.47 12.68
N LEU A 61 9.78 1.75 13.83
CA LEU A 61 8.36 2.04 13.95
C LEU A 61 8.15 3.53 14.25
N ASP A 62 7.13 4.11 13.63
CA ASP A 62 6.60 5.43 13.98
C ASP A 62 5.12 5.29 14.36
N THR A 63 4.86 5.05 15.63
CA THR A 63 3.51 4.89 16.16
C THR A 63 2.70 6.17 16.18
N SER A 64 3.35 7.34 16.05
CA SER A 64 2.67 8.64 16.09
C SER A 64 1.80 8.89 14.85
N ILE A 65 2.06 8.19 13.75
CA ILE A 65 1.36 8.35 12.48
C ILE A 65 0.03 7.57 12.46
N MET A 66 -0.04 6.41 13.14
CA MET A 66 -1.22 5.53 13.09
C MET A 66 -2.54 6.23 13.49
N PRO A 67 -2.60 6.99 14.61
CA PRO A 67 -3.84 7.68 14.97
C PRO A 67 -4.27 8.72 13.93
N LEU A 68 -3.31 9.27 13.18
CA LEU A 68 -3.56 10.30 12.17
C LEU A 68 -4.18 9.71 10.90
N TYR A 69 -4.03 8.41 10.66
CA TYR A 69 -4.63 7.74 9.51
C TYR A 69 -6.15 7.77 9.56
N SER A 70 -6.75 7.48 10.70
CA SER A 70 -8.19 7.36 10.88
C SER A 70 -8.87 8.61 11.46
N GLN A 71 -8.18 9.37 12.30
CA GLN A 71 -8.76 10.46 13.09
C GLN A 71 -7.97 11.77 13.02
N GLY A 72 -6.87 11.80 12.27
CA GLY A 72 -5.98 12.96 12.23
C GLY A 72 -6.49 14.10 11.38
N SER A 73 -6.20 15.33 11.83
CA SER A 73 -6.40 16.49 10.97
C SER A 73 -5.38 16.50 9.81
N PRO A 74 -5.73 17.03 8.63
CA PRO A 74 -4.78 17.14 7.52
C PRO A 74 -3.47 17.86 7.90
N LEU A 75 -3.57 18.86 8.76
CA LEU A 75 -2.41 19.63 9.23
C LEU A 75 -1.52 18.79 10.16
N ALA A 76 -2.09 17.94 11.01
CA ALA A 76 -1.32 17.02 11.85
C ALA A 76 -0.53 16.02 11.01
N MET A 77 -1.19 15.39 10.00
CA MET A 77 -0.53 14.50 9.06
C MET A 77 0.60 15.20 8.30
N PHE A 78 0.37 16.42 7.83
CA PHE A 78 1.42 17.23 7.18
C PHE A 78 2.63 17.47 8.10
N LYS A 79 2.40 17.87 9.34
CA LYS A 79 3.46 18.12 10.31
C LYS A 79 4.24 16.85 10.64
N ALA A 80 3.55 15.75 10.89
CA ALA A 80 4.16 14.47 11.24
C ALA A 80 5.00 13.89 10.10
N THR A 81 4.52 13.99 8.85
CA THR A 81 5.25 13.46 7.69
C THR A 81 6.36 14.37 7.17
N ARG A 82 6.45 15.63 7.64
CA ARG A 82 7.43 16.63 7.17
C ARG A 82 8.88 16.28 7.50
N GLU A 83 9.11 15.42 8.48
CA GLU A 83 10.44 14.99 8.89
C GLU A 83 11.06 13.93 7.99
N TYR A 84 10.28 13.41 7.04
CA TYR A 84 10.70 12.37 6.12
C TYR A 84 11.14 12.92 4.77
N ASP A 85 12.12 12.26 4.16
CA ASP A 85 12.54 12.55 2.79
C ASP A 85 11.58 11.95 1.78
N LEU A 86 10.99 10.78 2.10
CA LEU A 86 10.03 10.07 1.27
C LEU A 86 8.88 9.53 2.13
N VAL A 87 7.66 9.63 1.63
CA VAL A 87 6.49 8.90 2.15
C VAL A 87 5.92 8.03 1.04
N LEU A 88 5.76 6.74 1.32
CA LEU A 88 4.94 5.83 0.53
C LEU A 88 3.66 5.54 1.31
N TYR A 89 2.53 5.99 0.79
CA TYR A 89 1.24 5.92 1.45
C TYR A 89 0.27 5.03 0.67
N LEU A 90 -0.22 3.95 1.31
CA LEU A 90 -1.29 3.13 0.76
C LEU A 90 -2.64 3.81 1.01
N SER A 91 -3.30 4.21 -0.06
CA SER A 91 -4.57 4.95 0.01
C SER A 91 -5.77 4.00 -0.01
N ASP A 92 -6.75 4.35 0.79
CA ASP A 92 -8.11 3.81 0.80
C ASP A 92 -9.09 4.57 -0.13
N GLY A 93 -8.55 5.41 -1.01
CA GLY A 93 -9.30 6.34 -1.86
C GLY A 93 -9.24 7.78 -1.35
N SER A 94 -8.83 8.03 -0.12
CA SER A 94 -8.59 9.38 0.38
C SER A 94 -7.18 9.88 0.00
N ILE A 95 -7.05 11.19 -0.17
CA ILE A 95 -5.74 11.83 -0.38
C ILE A 95 -5.35 12.57 0.91
N PRO A 96 -4.33 12.09 1.63
CA PRO A 96 -3.81 12.79 2.80
C PRO A 96 -3.04 14.05 2.39
N LEU A 97 -2.94 15.01 3.30
CA LEU A 97 -2.03 16.13 3.13
C LEU A 97 -0.66 15.74 3.68
N LEU A 98 0.27 15.39 2.78
CA LEU A 98 1.61 14.93 3.14
C LEU A 98 2.63 16.06 3.11
N GLY A 99 3.57 16.07 4.06
CA GLY A 99 4.58 17.08 4.25
C GLY A 99 5.99 16.70 3.79
N ALA A 100 6.25 15.44 3.45
CA ALA A 100 7.59 14.97 3.07
C ALA A 100 8.14 15.66 1.82
N LYS A 101 9.45 15.52 1.59
CA LYS A 101 10.09 16.04 0.38
C LYS A 101 9.61 15.36 -0.88
N ALA A 102 9.39 14.03 -0.81
CA ALA A 102 8.77 13.24 -1.86
C ALA A 102 7.58 12.46 -1.30
N ASN A 103 6.41 12.59 -1.93
CA ASN A 103 5.18 11.95 -1.51
C ASN A 103 4.66 11.06 -2.62
N ILE A 104 4.58 9.76 -2.35
CA ILE A 104 4.06 8.75 -3.27
C ILE A 104 2.80 8.16 -2.68
N ILE A 105 1.72 8.13 -3.45
CA ILE A 105 0.49 7.47 -3.08
C ILE A 105 0.35 6.20 -3.90
N HIS A 106 0.08 5.09 -3.24
CA HIS A 106 -0.23 3.82 -3.89
C HIS A 106 -1.72 3.50 -3.77
N MET A 107 -2.36 3.18 -4.89
CA MET A 107 -3.76 2.79 -4.98
C MET A 107 -3.87 1.42 -5.62
N GLN A 108 -4.40 0.45 -4.86
CA GLN A 108 -4.55 -0.95 -5.30
C GLN A 108 -5.95 -1.27 -5.81
N VAL A 109 -6.91 -0.41 -5.53
CA VAL A 109 -8.32 -0.57 -5.86
C VAL A 109 -8.76 0.54 -6.81
N PRO A 110 -9.59 0.25 -7.82
CA PRO A 110 -10.15 1.25 -8.72
C PRO A 110 -11.27 2.02 -8.01
N PHE A 111 -10.92 3.06 -7.27
CA PHE A 111 -11.87 3.90 -6.53
C PHE A 111 -12.71 4.75 -7.46
N HIS A 112 -14.03 4.68 -7.32
CA HIS A 112 -14.99 5.47 -8.06
C HIS A 112 -15.80 6.37 -7.11
N ASN A 113 -16.13 7.58 -7.53
CA ASN A 113 -17.01 8.50 -6.81
C ASN A 113 -16.54 8.84 -5.38
N VAL A 114 -15.23 8.81 -5.13
CA VAL A 114 -14.65 9.13 -3.82
C VAL A 114 -14.31 10.60 -3.66
N GLY A 115 -14.63 11.41 -4.67
CA GLY A 115 -14.41 12.86 -4.64
C GLY A 115 -12.99 13.27 -5.02
N GLY A 116 -12.32 12.48 -5.85
CA GLY A 116 -10.99 12.77 -6.38
C GLY A 116 -10.91 14.10 -7.11
N GLY A 117 -11.96 14.47 -7.86
CA GLY A 117 -12.07 15.75 -8.56
C GLY A 117 -12.41 16.96 -7.71
N LYS A 118 -12.74 16.81 -6.42
CA LYS A 118 -13.07 17.94 -5.53
C LYS A 118 -11.86 18.86 -5.35
N PHE A 119 -12.12 20.17 -5.24
CA PHE A 119 -11.09 21.21 -5.09
C PHE A 119 -10.10 20.91 -3.96
N ALA A 120 -10.58 20.53 -2.78
CA ALA A 120 -9.73 20.19 -1.65
C ALA A 120 -8.81 18.99 -1.92
N THR A 121 -9.29 17.97 -2.64
CA THR A 121 -8.49 16.81 -3.05
C THR A 121 -7.43 17.24 -4.07
N GLN A 122 -7.80 18.03 -5.06
CA GLN A 122 -6.87 18.55 -6.07
C GLN A 122 -5.77 19.42 -5.46
N LEU A 123 -6.10 20.19 -4.40
CA LEU A 123 -5.09 20.98 -3.69
C LEU A 123 -4.08 20.09 -2.96
N LYS A 124 -4.52 19.01 -2.33
CA LYS A 124 -3.64 18.02 -1.67
C LYS A 124 -2.77 17.28 -2.70
N LEU A 125 -3.32 16.97 -3.87
CA LEU A 125 -2.59 16.30 -4.96
C LEU A 125 -1.40 17.12 -5.48
N LYS A 126 -1.39 18.44 -5.33
CA LYS A 126 -0.21 19.28 -5.64
C LYS A 126 1.01 18.92 -4.81
N ARG A 127 0.84 18.27 -3.67
CA ARG A 127 1.92 17.77 -2.81
C ARG A 127 2.34 16.35 -3.13
N VAL A 128 1.63 15.66 -4.01
CA VAL A 128 1.90 14.27 -4.40
C VAL A 128 2.81 14.25 -5.63
N ASN A 129 3.98 13.67 -5.51
CA ASN A 129 4.95 13.58 -6.60
C ASN A 129 4.56 12.51 -7.61
N ARG A 130 4.00 11.39 -7.14
CA ARG A 130 3.53 10.29 -8.00
C ARG A 130 2.35 9.57 -7.34
N ILE A 131 1.40 9.16 -8.17
CA ILE A 131 0.43 8.12 -7.84
C ILE A 131 0.87 6.85 -8.54
N ILE A 132 0.94 5.75 -7.81
CA ILE A 132 1.28 4.42 -8.31
C ILE A 132 0.05 3.54 -8.22
N VAL A 133 -0.19 2.75 -9.24
CA VAL A 133 -1.30 1.79 -9.33
C VAL A 133 -0.80 0.42 -9.76
N ASN A 134 -1.56 -0.62 -9.46
CA ASN A 134 -1.16 -2.01 -9.66
C ASN A 134 -1.51 -2.58 -11.05
N SER A 135 -2.27 -1.87 -11.88
CA SER A 135 -2.68 -2.34 -13.20
C SER A 135 -3.13 -1.21 -14.13
N ASN A 136 -3.17 -1.47 -15.43
CA ASN A 136 -3.73 -0.53 -16.40
C ASN A 136 -5.23 -0.28 -16.17
N PHE A 137 -5.97 -1.29 -15.70
CA PHE A 137 -7.37 -1.12 -15.33
C PHE A 137 -7.52 -0.14 -14.17
N THR A 138 -6.78 -0.34 -13.08
CA THR A 138 -6.80 0.61 -11.96
C THR A 138 -6.36 2.00 -12.40
N LYS A 139 -5.33 2.10 -13.29
CA LYS A 139 -4.88 3.38 -13.85
C LYS A 139 -6.01 4.13 -14.54
N SER A 140 -6.76 3.48 -15.42
CA SER A 140 -7.82 4.17 -16.19
C SER A 140 -8.88 4.79 -15.29
N VAL A 141 -9.22 4.10 -14.20
CA VAL A 141 -10.19 4.59 -13.21
C VAL A 141 -9.62 5.72 -12.36
N ILE A 142 -8.43 5.52 -11.82
CA ILE A 142 -7.79 6.51 -10.93
C ILE A 142 -7.45 7.79 -11.67
N ASP A 143 -6.97 7.70 -12.91
CA ASP A 143 -6.65 8.88 -13.70
C ASP A 143 -7.89 9.72 -14.02
N GLN A 144 -9.02 9.07 -14.29
CA GLN A 144 -10.30 9.74 -14.49
C GLN A 144 -10.83 10.37 -13.21
N GLU A 145 -10.85 9.62 -12.09
CA GLU A 145 -11.40 10.07 -10.80
C GLU A 145 -10.61 11.25 -10.23
N TYR A 146 -9.26 11.15 -10.26
CA TYR A 146 -8.40 12.15 -9.63
C TYR A 146 -7.80 13.17 -10.61
N ARG A 147 -8.15 13.12 -11.91
CA ARG A 147 -7.61 14.01 -12.96
C ARG A 147 -6.08 14.03 -12.94
N THR A 148 -5.46 12.86 -12.96
CA THR A 148 -4.03 12.66 -12.81
C THR A 148 -3.47 11.77 -13.93
N ASN A 149 -2.17 11.52 -13.90
CA ASN A 149 -1.49 10.53 -14.74
C ASN A 149 -0.66 9.62 -13.84
N SER A 150 -1.29 8.56 -13.36
CA SER A 150 -0.65 7.58 -12.47
C SER A 150 0.32 6.68 -13.22
N LEU A 151 1.28 6.10 -12.49
CA LEU A 151 2.25 5.14 -12.98
C LEU A 151 1.82 3.72 -12.63
N VAL A 152 1.81 2.83 -13.61
CA VAL A 152 1.56 1.41 -13.37
C VAL A 152 2.85 0.74 -12.94
N ILE A 153 2.83 0.15 -11.75
CA ILE A 153 3.85 -0.79 -11.27
C ILE A 153 3.12 -2.06 -10.88
N TYR A 154 3.29 -3.12 -11.65
CA TYR A 154 2.63 -4.39 -11.39
C TYR A 154 3.09 -5.03 -10.09
N PRO A 155 2.21 -5.77 -9.38
CA PRO A 155 2.61 -6.53 -8.21
C PRO A 155 3.76 -7.49 -8.53
N PRO A 156 4.76 -7.60 -7.64
CA PRO A 156 5.83 -8.55 -7.83
C PRO A 156 5.32 -9.99 -7.73
N VAL A 157 5.75 -10.85 -8.64
CA VAL A 157 5.41 -12.28 -8.66
C VAL A 157 6.70 -13.08 -8.68
N THR A 158 6.88 -13.95 -7.68
CA THR A 158 7.98 -14.89 -7.69
C THR A 158 7.62 -16.07 -8.59
N PRO A 159 8.40 -16.36 -9.65
CA PRO A 159 8.14 -17.52 -10.51
C PRO A 159 8.22 -18.82 -9.70
N ILE A 160 7.21 -19.65 -9.83
CA ILE A 160 7.18 -20.97 -9.21
C ILE A 160 7.57 -22.00 -10.28
N LYS A 161 8.41 -22.99 -9.90
CA LYS A 161 8.71 -24.11 -10.82
C LYS A 161 7.42 -24.82 -11.21
N THR A 162 7.26 -25.05 -12.50
CA THR A 162 6.10 -25.79 -13.03
C THR A 162 6.13 -27.22 -12.52
N ARG A 163 4.97 -27.73 -12.15
CA ARG A 163 4.75 -29.13 -11.78
C ARG A 163 3.89 -29.82 -12.83
N ALA A 164 3.90 -31.16 -12.86
CA ALA A 164 2.96 -31.91 -13.66
C ALA A 164 1.52 -31.53 -13.28
N LYS A 165 0.65 -31.43 -14.28
CA LYS A 165 -0.76 -31.16 -14.05
C LYS A 165 -1.43 -32.36 -13.42
N GLU A 166 -2.22 -32.12 -12.38
CA GLU A 166 -3.04 -33.12 -11.72
C GLU A 166 -4.52 -32.88 -12.10
N LYS A 167 -5.35 -33.91 -11.97
CA LYS A 167 -6.81 -33.78 -12.11
C LYS A 167 -7.38 -33.16 -10.82
N LEU A 168 -7.17 -31.86 -10.65
CA LEU A 168 -7.52 -31.11 -9.44
C LEU A 168 -8.21 -29.81 -9.82
N ILE A 169 -9.31 -29.49 -9.13
CA ILE A 169 -9.92 -28.16 -9.13
C ILE A 169 -9.37 -27.42 -7.90
N LEU A 170 -8.61 -26.37 -8.13
CA LEU A 170 -7.98 -25.60 -7.07
C LEU A 170 -8.66 -24.24 -6.90
N SER A 171 -9.08 -23.94 -5.68
CA SER A 171 -9.49 -22.58 -5.28
C SER A 171 -8.53 -22.01 -4.26
N VAL A 172 -8.06 -20.78 -4.51
CA VAL A 172 -7.15 -20.07 -3.61
C VAL A 172 -7.81 -18.79 -3.16
N GLY A 173 -7.95 -18.61 -1.86
CA GLY A 173 -8.55 -17.40 -1.29
C GLY A 173 -8.69 -17.48 0.23
N ARG A 174 -9.01 -16.33 0.83
CA ARG A 174 -9.39 -16.30 2.25
C ARG A 174 -10.81 -16.86 2.38
N PHE A 175 -11.01 -17.73 3.38
CA PHE A 175 -12.33 -18.20 3.79
C PHE A 175 -12.84 -17.26 4.89
N GLU A 176 -13.57 -16.23 4.51
CA GLU A 176 -14.10 -15.23 5.41
C GLU A 176 -15.63 -15.26 5.39
N PRO A 177 -16.27 -15.65 6.52
CA PRO A 177 -17.73 -15.87 6.56
C PRO A 177 -18.54 -14.61 6.28
N THR A 178 -18.03 -13.45 6.68
CA THR A 178 -18.76 -12.17 6.58
C THR A 178 -18.72 -11.54 5.21
N VAL A 179 -17.68 -11.84 4.42
CA VAL A 179 -17.48 -11.24 3.09
C VAL A 179 -17.06 -12.32 2.10
N ASN A 180 -18.03 -13.09 1.61
CA ASN A 180 -17.79 -14.20 0.67
C ASN A 180 -17.41 -13.70 -0.74
N ILE A 181 -16.33 -12.94 -0.84
CA ILE A 181 -15.85 -12.35 -2.11
C ILE A 181 -15.41 -13.44 -3.11
N LYS A 182 -14.86 -14.54 -2.61
CA LYS A 182 -14.27 -15.60 -3.44
C LYS A 182 -15.24 -16.71 -3.82
N LYS A 183 -16.48 -16.67 -3.28
CA LYS A 183 -17.54 -17.58 -3.65
C LYS A 183 -17.17 -19.06 -3.55
N GLN A 184 -16.37 -19.44 -2.53
CA GLN A 184 -15.95 -20.85 -2.34
C GLN A 184 -17.12 -21.77 -2.05
N ASP A 185 -18.18 -21.29 -1.43
CA ASP A 185 -19.43 -22.00 -1.20
C ASP A 185 -20.10 -22.46 -2.49
N ILE A 186 -20.02 -21.66 -3.56
CA ILE A 186 -20.54 -22.03 -4.89
C ILE A 186 -19.65 -23.09 -5.56
N LEU A 187 -18.34 -23.04 -5.32
CA LEU A 187 -17.40 -24.00 -5.91
C LEU A 187 -17.56 -25.42 -5.31
N ILE A 188 -18.01 -25.52 -4.05
CA ILE A 188 -18.13 -26.79 -3.31
C ILE A 188 -19.49 -27.47 -3.58
N GLN A 189 -20.50 -26.76 -4.08
CA GLN A 189 -21.79 -27.30 -4.51
C GLN A 189 -21.65 -28.05 -5.83
#